data_ee1438ef5bf7790b762cd97672c3d5cc
#
_entry.id   ee1438ef5bf7790b762cd97672c3d5cc
#
_cell.length_a   1.000
_cell.length_b   1.000
_cell.length_c   1.000
_cell.angle_alpha   90.00
_cell.angle_beta   90.00
_cell.angle_gamma   90.00
#
_symmetry.space_group_name_H-M   'P 1'
#
loop_
_entity.id
_entity.type
_entity.pdbx_description
1 polymer ?
#
loop_
_entity_poly.entity_id
_entity_poly.type
_entity_poly.pdbx_seq_one_letter_code
_entity_poly.pdbx_strand_id
1 'polypeptide(L)'
;VLTSPYEGADAFDAGEPYRIERTREPVLLPHPFMVRQVDALAKEIGADFVVIDPAVPLGLIGPSLSLPYDLVLHGAEVTVPGRLPGAKQTLAYTLRRARKIIAAGGYPAAEGEHAAGRPLPTTVVPCGVDPDKFHPLSTSERVAAREHFGIPADAEVILGLSRLVPRKGFDTAIRAAARLRLTRPDLLLVIAGAGRDRDRLERLATELDAPVRFLGRVPNEDLPSLYGCADIFTMLCRNRWGGLEQEGFGIVFVEAASCGVPQVAGDSGGAAEAVADGETGVVISDPENVQSVVDAFTLLLDDDALRARMGERSRRRALDEFAYDVLARRLGDALGVYD
;
A
#
# COMPACT_ATOMS: atom_id res chain seq x y z
N VAL A 1 -6.66 5.24 -22.05
CA VAL A 1 -6.13 4.10 -21.25
C VAL A 1 -6.53 2.81 -21.94
N LEU A 2 -5.60 1.83 -22.08
CA LEU A 2 -5.88 0.47 -22.51
C LEU A 2 -5.82 -0.46 -21.30
N THR A 3 -6.90 -1.20 -21.00
CA THR A 3 -7.00 -2.03 -19.80
C THR A 3 -7.84 -3.30 -20.03
N SER A 4 -7.89 -4.18 -19.01
CA SER A 4 -8.73 -5.38 -19.01
C SER A 4 -10.17 -5.09 -18.60
N PRO A 5 -11.15 -5.94 -18.98
CA PRO A 5 -12.52 -5.80 -18.54
C PRO A 5 -12.67 -6.21 -17.05
N TYR A 6 -13.67 -5.64 -16.38
CA TYR A 6 -14.15 -6.11 -15.07
C TYR A 6 -15.66 -5.84 -14.92
N GLU A 7 -16.29 -6.46 -13.97
CA GLU A 7 -17.72 -6.24 -13.69
C GLU A 7 -17.97 -4.79 -13.22
N GLY A 8 -18.95 -4.11 -13.80
CA GLY A 8 -19.25 -2.71 -13.51
C GLY A 8 -18.37 -1.68 -14.23
N ALA A 9 -17.48 -2.10 -15.13
CA ALA A 9 -16.57 -1.23 -15.86
C ALA A 9 -17.26 -0.12 -16.63
N ASP A 10 -18.39 -0.41 -17.28
CA ASP A 10 -19.11 0.55 -18.14
C ASP A 10 -19.55 1.80 -17.38
N ALA A 11 -20.00 1.63 -16.11
CA ALA A 11 -20.42 2.74 -15.27
C ALA A 11 -19.21 3.62 -14.86
N PHE A 12 -18.08 3.01 -14.57
CA PHE A 12 -16.84 3.72 -14.30
C PHE A 12 -16.35 4.48 -15.54
N ASP A 13 -16.27 3.81 -16.70
CA ASP A 13 -15.75 4.38 -17.94
C ASP A 13 -16.57 5.59 -18.40
N ALA A 14 -17.89 5.56 -18.19
CA ALA A 14 -18.79 6.66 -18.54
C ALA A 14 -18.59 7.92 -17.66
N GLY A 15 -17.99 7.77 -16.47
CA GLY A 15 -17.70 8.88 -15.54
C GLY A 15 -16.33 9.53 -15.77
N GLU A 16 -15.45 8.90 -16.55
CA GLU A 16 -14.08 9.37 -16.71
C GLU A 16 -13.93 10.38 -17.86
N PRO A 17 -13.13 11.46 -17.68
CA PRO A 17 -12.94 12.49 -18.70
C PRO A 17 -12.00 12.08 -19.84
N TYR A 18 -11.45 10.88 -19.80
CA TYR A 18 -10.50 10.37 -20.79
C TYR A 18 -10.98 9.04 -21.40
N ARG A 19 -10.50 8.76 -22.62
CA ARG A 19 -10.85 7.53 -23.34
C ARG A 19 -10.28 6.28 -22.66
N ILE A 20 -11.16 5.31 -22.41
CA ILE A 20 -10.80 3.98 -21.91
C ILE A 20 -11.16 2.94 -22.99
N GLU A 21 -10.17 2.14 -23.35
CA GLU A 21 -10.31 0.99 -24.26
C GLU A 21 -10.13 -0.29 -23.44
N ARG A 22 -11.11 -1.18 -23.50
CA ARG A 22 -11.03 -2.47 -22.83
C ARG A 22 -10.80 -3.60 -23.82
N THR A 23 -9.78 -4.42 -23.49
CA THR A 23 -9.51 -5.64 -24.26
C THR A 23 -10.59 -6.69 -23.98
N ARG A 24 -10.62 -7.75 -24.79
CA ARG A 24 -11.44 -8.93 -24.50
C ARG A 24 -10.75 -9.90 -23.53
N GLU A 25 -9.46 -9.71 -23.30
CA GLU A 25 -8.64 -10.55 -22.46
C GLU A 25 -8.80 -10.15 -21.00
N PRO A 26 -9.01 -11.11 -20.08
CA PRO A 26 -9.20 -10.81 -18.67
C PRO A 26 -7.91 -10.31 -18.00
N VAL A 27 -6.75 -10.51 -18.63
CA VAL A 27 -5.43 -10.06 -18.19
C VAL A 27 -4.62 -9.64 -19.40
N LEU A 28 -3.96 -8.48 -19.31
CA LEU A 28 -3.07 -8.00 -20.39
C LEU A 28 -1.75 -8.78 -20.33
N LEU A 29 -1.48 -9.57 -21.36
CA LEU A 29 -0.29 -10.39 -21.47
C LEU A 29 0.64 -9.91 -22.60
N PRO A 30 1.97 -10.11 -22.47
CA PRO A 30 2.94 -9.70 -23.49
C PRO A 30 2.95 -10.67 -24.67
N HIS A 31 2.25 -10.32 -25.75
CA HIS A 31 2.24 -11.07 -27.00
C HIS A 31 2.24 -10.13 -28.23
N PRO A 32 2.60 -10.59 -29.41
CA PRO A 32 2.73 -9.75 -30.61
C PRO A 32 1.45 -9.02 -31.01
N PHE A 33 0.27 -9.57 -30.71
CA PHE A 33 -1.00 -8.90 -30.98
C PHE A 33 -1.19 -7.68 -30.06
N MET A 34 -0.81 -7.79 -28.76
CA MET A 34 -0.84 -6.68 -27.82
C MET A 34 0.06 -5.52 -28.30
N VAL A 35 1.27 -5.81 -28.79
CA VAL A 35 2.15 -4.80 -29.40
C VAL A 35 1.44 -4.05 -30.51
N ARG A 36 0.82 -4.78 -31.46
CA ARG A 36 0.10 -4.17 -32.58
C ARG A 36 -1.10 -3.32 -32.14
N GLN A 37 -1.82 -3.78 -31.11
CA GLN A 37 -2.97 -3.06 -30.57
C GLN A 37 -2.53 -1.74 -29.89
N VAL A 38 -1.46 -1.79 -29.07
CA VAL A 38 -0.89 -0.59 -28.42
C VAL A 38 -0.38 0.39 -29.47
N ASP A 39 0.41 -0.06 -30.46
CA ASP A 39 0.94 0.79 -31.52
C ASP A 39 -0.18 1.41 -32.39
N ALA A 40 -1.24 0.65 -32.69
CA ALA A 40 -2.37 1.16 -33.47
C ALA A 40 -3.14 2.24 -32.69
N LEU A 41 -3.41 1.99 -31.39
CA LEU A 41 -4.09 2.96 -30.54
C LEU A 41 -3.23 4.21 -30.32
N ALA A 42 -1.95 4.03 -30.04
CA ALA A 42 -1.01 5.14 -29.83
C ALA A 42 -0.93 6.05 -31.09
N LYS A 43 -0.89 5.45 -32.29
CA LYS A 43 -0.92 6.19 -33.53
C LYS A 43 -2.25 6.92 -33.74
N GLU A 44 -3.38 6.27 -33.44
CA GLU A 44 -4.73 6.84 -33.57
C GLU A 44 -4.89 8.11 -32.72
N ILE A 45 -4.40 8.09 -31.50
CA ILE A 45 -4.52 9.22 -30.55
C ILE A 45 -3.36 10.23 -30.62
N GLY A 46 -2.36 9.98 -31.47
CA GLY A 46 -1.18 10.85 -31.59
C GLY A 46 -0.29 10.87 -30.34
N ALA A 47 -0.09 9.71 -29.70
CA ALA A 47 0.72 9.62 -28.50
C ALA A 47 2.22 9.78 -28.78
N ASP A 48 2.95 10.45 -27.89
CA ASP A 48 4.41 10.63 -27.96
C ASP A 48 5.18 9.48 -27.30
N PHE A 49 4.58 8.84 -26.32
CA PHE A 49 5.16 7.69 -25.57
C PHE A 49 4.05 6.83 -24.96
N VAL A 50 4.42 5.67 -24.41
CA VAL A 50 3.51 4.73 -23.75
C VAL A 50 3.94 4.52 -22.31
N VAL A 51 3.04 4.68 -21.33
CA VAL A 51 3.27 4.28 -19.94
C VAL A 51 2.69 2.88 -19.75
N ILE A 52 3.49 1.95 -19.26
CA ILE A 52 3.11 0.54 -19.07
C ILE A 52 3.11 0.19 -17.59
N ASP A 53 1.97 -0.25 -17.09
CA ASP A 53 1.74 -0.70 -15.73
C ASP A 53 1.08 -2.10 -15.75
N PRO A 54 1.68 -3.10 -15.10
CA PRO A 54 2.98 -3.13 -14.41
C PRO A 54 4.16 -3.45 -15.36
N ALA A 55 5.39 -3.30 -14.86
CA ALA A 55 6.61 -3.63 -15.59
C ALA A 55 6.67 -5.12 -16.00
N VAL A 56 6.10 -6.02 -15.22
CA VAL A 56 5.99 -7.46 -15.52
C VAL A 56 4.60 -7.96 -15.15
N PRO A 57 3.89 -8.67 -16.04
CA PRO A 57 4.38 -9.19 -17.32
C PRO A 57 4.27 -8.20 -18.49
N LEU A 58 3.35 -7.22 -18.43
CA LEU A 58 2.98 -6.41 -19.59
C LEU A 58 4.15 -5.59 -20.15
N GLY A 59 4.99 -4.98 -19.32
CA GLY A 59 6.12 -4.16 -19.72
C GLY A 59 7.12 -4.86 -20.65
N LEU A 60 7.10 -6.20 -20.72
CA LEU A 60 7.93 -6.97 -21.65
C LEU A 60 7.63 -6.68 -23.13
N ILE A 61 6.49 -6.07 -23.45
CA ILE A 61 6.22 -5.59 -24.84
C ILE A 61 7.01 -4.33 -25.18
N GLY A 62 7.40 -3.53 -24.17
CA GLY A 62 8.00 -2.21 -24.35
C GLY A 62 9.10 -2.15 -25.40
N PRO A 63 10.12 -3.03 -25.38
CA PRO A 63 11.19 -3.05 -26.39
C PRO A 63 10.73 -3.33 -27.83
N SER A 64 9.48 -3.77 -28.02
CA SER A 64 8.90 -4.09 -29.34
C SER A 64 7.94 -3.02 -29.83
N LEU A 65 7.64 -2.00 -29.03
CA LEU A 65 6.79 -0.88 -29.40
C LEU A 65 7.51 0.06 -30.37
N SER A 66 6.73 0.76 -31.20
CA SER A 66 7.23 1.77 -32.13
C SER A 66 7.55 3.10 -31.46
N LEU A 67 6.92 3.38 -30.29
CA LEU A 67 7.15 4.59 -29.50
C LEU A 67 8.05 4.30 -28.27
N PRO A 68 8.70 5.34 -27.73
CA PRO A 68 9.33 5.25 -26.42
C PRO A 68 8.34 4.81 -25.34
N TYR A 69 8.82 4.15 -24.31
CA TYR A 69 7.96 3.68 -23.23
C TYR A 69 8.56 3.97 -21.84
N ASP A 70 7.66 4.19 -20.89
CA ASP A 70 7.94 4.27 -19.47
C ASP A 70 7.37 3.05 -18.76
N LEU A 71 7.94 2.68 -17.60
CA LEU A 71 7.51 1.53 -16.81
C LEU A 71 7.15 1.95 -15.40
N VAL A 72 6.05 1.38 -14.89
CA VAL A 72 5.65 1.53 -13.47
C VAL A 72 6.10 0.31 -12.68
N LEU A 73 6.78 0.55 -11.54
CA LEU A 73 7.27 -0.49 -10.63
C LEU A 73 6.54 -0.41 -9.29
N HIS A 74 6.00 -1.55 -8.84
CA HIS A 74 5.30 -1.67 -7.55
C HIS A 74 6.06 -2.49 -6.51
N GLY A 75 6.97 -3.39 -6.92
CA GLY A 75 7.82 -4.19 -6.02
C GLY A 75 7.91 -5.65 -6.41
N ALA A 76 6.96 -6.49 -6.01
CA ALA A 76 7.05 -7.95 -6.18
C ALA A 76 7.24 -8.41 -7.63
N GLU A 77 6.67 -7.69 -8.59
CA GLU A 77 6.75 -7.98 -10.04
C GLU A 77 8.15 -7.71 -10.61
N VAL A 78 9.00 -6.98 -9.89
CA VAL A 78 10.42 -6.78 -10.24
C VAL A 78 11.35 -7.58 -9.33
N THR A 79 11.03 -7.70 -8.04
CA THR A 79 11.84 -8.42 -7.06
C THR A 79 11.97 -9.90 -7.41
N VAL A 80 10.84 -10.57 -7.67
CA VAL A 80 10.83 -12.00 -7.93
C VAL A 80 11.57 -12.34 -9.24
N PRO A 81 11.19 -11.79 -10.41
CA PRO A 81 11.91 -12.10 -11.65
C PRO A 81 13.34 -11.56 -11.65
N GLY A 82 13.62 -10.45 -10.95
CA GLY A 82 14.98 -9.90 -10.82
C GLY A 82 15.98 -10.82 -10.11
N ARG A 83 15.50 -11.82 -9.37
CA ARG A 83 16.33 -12.82 -8.65
C ARG A 83 16.36 -14.18 -9.32
N LEU A 84 15.58 -14.39 -10.39
CA LEU A 84 15.51 -15.66 -11.10
C LEU A 84 16.38 -15.64 -12.37
N PRO A 85 17.27 -16.62 -12.57
CA PRO A 85 18.03 -16.76 -13.81
C PRO A 85 17.11 -16.80 -15.04
N GLY A 86 17.50 -16.14 -16.13
CA GLY A 86 16.69 -16.02 -17.35
C GLY A 86 15.65 -14.89 -17.27
N ALA A 87 14.78 -14.88 -16.27
CA ALA A 87 13.82 -13.81 -16.06
C ALA A 87 14.52 -12.47 -15.78
N LYS A 88 15.60 -12.48 -15.00
CA LYS A 88 16.42 -11.30 -14.71
C LYS A 88 16.96 -10.64 -16.00
N GLN A 89 17.46 -11.43 -16.94
CA GLN A 89 18.02 -10.90 -18.19
C GLN A 89 16.95 -10.21 -19.04
N THR A 90 15.77 -10.82 -19.15
CA THR A 90 14.63 -10.24 -19.88
C THR A 90 14.13 -8.96 -19.21
N LEU A 91 13.99 -8.98 -17.89
CA LEU A 91 13.61 -7.80 -17.10
C LEU A 91 14.66 -6.69 -17.27
N ALA A 92 15.95 -7.00 -17.09
CA ALA A 92 17.05 -6.06 -17.26
C ALA A 92 17.06 -5.41 -18.65
N TYR A 93 16.82 -6.20 -19.71
CA TYR A 93 16.73 -5.70 -21.07
C TYR A 93 15.59 -4.70 -21.24
N THR A 94 14.42 -5.00 -20.66
CA THR A 94 13.24 -4.15 -20.69
C THR A 94 13.45 -2.84 -19.89
N LEU A 95 13.95 -2.95 -18.65
CA LEU A 95 14.21 -1.79 -17.78
C LEU A 95 15.24 -0.82 -18.37
N ARG A 96 16.32 -1.36 -18.96
CA ARG A 96 17.42 -0.55 -19.55
C ARG A 96 17.01 0.24 -20.79
N ARG A 97 15.93 -0.13 -21.46
CA ARG A 97 15.40 0.51 -22.66
C ARG A 97 14.24 1.45 -22.39
N ALA A 98 13.67 1.41 -21.19
CA ALA A 98 12.65 2.37 -20.79
C ALA A 98 13.20 3.80 -20.83
N ARG A 99 12.38 4.74 -21.29
CA ARG A 99 12.66 6.18 -21.27
C ARG A 99 12.76 6.67 -19.85
N LYS A 100 11.76 6.29 -19.01
CA LYS A 100 11.69 6.59 -17.58
C LYS A 100 11.14 5.39 -16.80
N ILE A 101 11.47 5.36 -15.53
CA ILE A 101 10.92 4.44 -14.55
C ILE A 101 10.13 5.24 -13.52
N ILE A 102 8.89 4.87 -13.28
CA ILE A 102 8.03 5.42 -12.24
C ILE A 102 7.94 4.35 -11.16
N ALA A 103 8.52 4.59 -10.00
CA ALA A 103 8.53 3.62 -8.91
C ALA A 103 7.57 4.03 -7.79
N ALA A 104 6.76 3.10 -7.30
CA ALA A 104 5.82 3.32 -6.20
C ALA A 104 6.48 3.49 -4.82
N GLY A 105 7.82 3.56 -4.77
CA GLY A 105 8.63 3.77 -3.57
C GLY A 105 10.11 3.59 -3.88
N GLY A 106 10.97 3.90 -2.92
CA GLY A 106 12.41 3.67 -3.02
C GLY A 106 12.76 2.18 -3.09
N TYR A 107 12.00 1.33 -2.39
CA TYR A 107 12.19 -0.13 -2.46
C TYR A 107 11.97 -0.67 -3.89
N PRO A 108 10.85 -0.44 -4.59
CA PRO A 108 10.71 -0.84 -6.00
C PRO A 108 11.76 -0.23 -6.93
N ALA A 109 12.19 1.01 -6.69
CA ALA A 109 13.24 1.66 -7.44
C ALA A 109 14.57 0.90 -7.32
N ALA A 110 15.00 0.61 -6.09
CA ALA A 110 16.23 -0.12 -5.80
C ALA A 110 16.23 -1.56 -6.38
N GLU A 111 15.10 -2.27 -6.28
CA GLU A 111 14.94 -3.60 -6.88
C GLU A 111 15.01 -3.54 -8.42
N GLY A 112 14.43 -2.50 -9.03
CA GLY A 112 14.55 -2.25 -10.47
C GLY A 112 16.00 -2.02 -10.92
N GLU A 113 16.76 -1.18 -10.22
CA GLU A 113 18.17 -0.91 -10.47
C GLU A 113 19.03 -2.15 -10.24
N HIS A 114 18.75 -2.91 -9.17
CA HIS A 114 19.41 -4.19 -8.91
C HIS A 114 19.19 -5.19 -10.05
N ALA A 115 17.95 -5.31 -10.53
CA ALA A 115 17.61 -6.18 -11.65
C ALA A 115 18.30 -5.70 -12.94
N ALA A 116 18.29 -4.39 -13.20
CA ALA A 116 18.95 -3.79 -14.35
C ALA A 116 20.49 -3.86 -14.28
N GLY A 117 21.08 -3.96 -13.09
CA GLY A 117 22.53 -3.92 -12.87
C GLY A 117 23.17 -2.56 -13.19
N ARG A 118 22.39 -1.49 -13.14
CA ARG A 118 22.85 -0.09 -13.30
C ARG A 118 21.77 0.88 -12.76
N PRO A 119 22.14 2.13 -12.46
CA PRO A 119 21.18 3.20 -12.21
C PRO A 119 20.21 3.36 -13.39
N LEU A 120 18.96 3.68 -13.07
CA LEU A 120 17.87 3.90 -14.02
C LEU A 120 17.35 5.35 -13.91
N PRO A 121 16.77 5.92 -14.97
CA PRO A 121 16.13 7.23 -14.92
C PRO A 121 14.79 7.13 -14.15
N THR A 122 14.88 7.03 -12.82
CA THR A 122 13.76 6.72 -11.93
C THR A 122 13.21 7.97 -11.25
N THR A 123 11.89 8.10 -11.25
CA THR A 123 11.14 9.04 -10.40
C THR A 123 10.28 8.24 -9.44
N VAL A 124 10.37 8.56 -8.15
CA VAL A 124 9.54 7.92 -7.12
C VAL A 124 8.22 8.69 -7.01
N VAL A 125 7.13 7.99 -7.33
CA VAL A 125 5.74 8.46 -7.18
C VAL A 125 5.00 7.39 -6.37
N PRO A 126 4.93 7.53 -5.03
CA PRO A 126 4.30 6.53 -4.18
C PRO A 126 2.78 6.49 -4.37
N CYS A 127 2.15 5.50 -3.73
CA CYS A 127 0.69 5.45 -3.68
C CYS A 127 0.15 6.65 -2.89
N GLY A 128 -0.85 7.31 -3.45
CA GLY A 128 -1.46 8.50 -2.86
C GLY A 128 -2.69 8.19 -2.01
N VAL A 129 -3.20 9.25 -1.39
CA VAL A 129 -4.44 9.26 -0.63
C VAL A 129 -5.30 10.47 -1.05
N ASP A 130 -6.61 10.29 -0.98
CA ASP A 130 -7.57 11.38 -1.06
C ASP A 130 -7.77 11.98 0.35
N PRO A 131 -7.24 13.17 0.64
CA PRO A 131 -7.32 13.75 1.96
C PRO A 131 -8.70 14.33 2.32
N ASP A 132 -9.58 14.50 1.34
CA ASP A 132 -10.96 14.91 1.56
C ASP A 132 -11.81 13.70 1.99
N LYS A 133 -11.51 12.54 1.44
CA LYS A 133 -12.13 11.27 1.85
C LYS A 133 -11.56 10.76 3.17
N PHE A 134 -10.24 10.73 3.32
CA PHE A 134 -9.57 10.25 4.53
C PHE A 134 -9.13 11.43 5.39
N HIS A 135 -9.91 11.77 6.39
CA HIS A 135 -9.65 12.90 7.29
C HIS A 135 -9.95 12.54 8.75
N PRO A 136 -9.39 13.28 9.71
CA PRO A 136 -9.71 13.08 11.13
C PRO A 136 -11.19 13.27 11.41
N LEU A 137 -11.77 12.39 12.20
CA LEU A 137 -13.16 12.49 12.64
C LEU A 137 -13.29 13.50 13.79
N SER A 138 -14.39 14.23 13.82
CA SER A 138 -14.84 14.95 15.00
C SER A 138 -15.20 13.97 16.12
N THR A 139 -15.32 14.45 17.35
CA THR A 139 -15.69 13.60 18.50
C THR A 139 -17.03 12.90 18.28
N SER A 140 -18.03 13.59 17.72
CA SER A 140 -19.35 13.01 17.44
C SER A 140 -19.30 11.95 16.33
N GLU A 141 -18.55 12.19 15.28
CA GLU A 141 -18.37 11.22 14.19
C GLU A 141 -17.61 9.97 14.69
N ARG A 142 -16.60 10.14 15.54
CA ARG A 142 -15.87 9.03 16.14
C ARG A 142 -16.77 8.15 17.01
N VAL A 143 -17.66 8.75 17.81
CA VAL A 143 -18.64 8.01 18.61
C VAL A 143 -19.58 7.21 17.70
N ALA A 144 -20.16 7.84 16.69
CA ALA A 144 -21.04 7.17 15.72
C ALA A 144 -20.33 6.05 14.95
N ALA A 145 -19.07 6.27 14.55
CA ALA A 145 -18.25 5.27 13.86
C ALA A 145 -17.96 4.07 14.77
N ARG A 146 -17.60 4.29 16.05
CA ARG A 146 -17.39 3.22 17.02
C ARG A 146 -18.68 2.40 17.24
N GLU A 147 -19.82 3.05 17.34
CA GLU A 147 -21.12 2.38 17.45
C GLU A 147 -21.41 1.53 16.20
N HIS A 148 -21.20 2.07 15.00
CA HIS A 148 -21.36 1.36 13.72
C HIS A 148 -20.56 0.05 13.66
N PHE A 149 -19.30 0.08 14.08
CA PHE A 149 -18.42 -1.11 14.11
C PHE A 149 -18.56 -1.94 15.41
N GLY A 150 -19.46 -1.57 16.32
CA GLY A 150 -19.66 -2.22 17.61
C GLY A 150 -18.46 -2.09 18.55
N ILE A 151 -17.63 -1.08 18.41
CA ILE A 151 -16.45 -0.81 19.25
C ILE A 151 -16.91 -0.07 20.50
N PRO A 152 -16.53 -0.50 21.74
CA PRO A 152 -16.88 0.25 22.94
C PRO A 152 -16.33 1.69 22.89
N ALA A 153 -17.10 2.62 23.44
CA ALA A 153 -16.78 4.05 23.36
C ALA A 153 -15.45 4.41 24.05
N ASP A 154 -15.15 3.68 25.13
CA ASP A 154 -13.98 3.84 26.02
C ASP A 154 -12.81 2.90 25.68
N ALA A 155 -12.97 2.05 24.64
CA ALA A 155 -11.90 1.12 24.26
C ALA A 155 -10.63 1.83 23.75
N GLU A 156 -9.47 1.31 24.16
CA GLU A 156 -8.17 1.60 23.54
C GLU A 156 -8.03 0.77 22.26
N VAL A 157 -8.15 1.41 21.10
CA VAL A 157 -8.29 0.71 19.82
C VAL A 157 -6.99 0.69 19.02
N ILE A 158 -6.46 -0.51 18.80
CA ILE A 158 -5.41 -0.77 17.82
C ILE A 158 -6.07 -1.35 16.58
N LEU A 159 -5.96 -0.68 15.44
CA LEU A 159 -6.54 -1.12 14.17
C LEU A 159 -5.48 -1.73 13.27
N GLY A 160 -5.74 -2.92 12.77
CA GLY A 160 -5.02 -3.53 11.65
C GLY A 160 -5.93 -3.72 10.45
N LEU A 161 -5.54 -3.20 9.28
CA LEU A 161 -6.32 -3.32 8.05
C LEU A 161 -5.43 -3.74 6.89
N SER A 162 -5.67 -4.93 6.34
CA SER A 162 -4.97 -5.42 5.15
C SER A 162 -5.54 -6.75 4.67
N ARG A 163 -4.99 -7.27 3.56
CA ARG A 163 -5.16 -8.69 3.23
C ARG A 163 -4.58 -9.56 4.34
N LEU A 164 -5.33 -10.53 4.82
CA LEU A 164 -4.87 -11.44 5.87
C LEU A 164 -3.94 -12.51 5.27
N VAL A 165 -2.65 -12.18 5.25
CA VAL A 165 -1.57 -13.06 4.79
C VAL A 165 -0.38 -12.97 5.76
N PRO A 166 0.43 -14.04 5.92
CA PRO A 166 1.44 -14.13 6.98
C PRO A 166 2.45 -12.99 7.03
N ARG A 167 2.79 -12.38 5.88
CA ARG A 167 3.76 -11.26 5.84
C ARG A 167 3.26 -9.97 6.50
N LYS A 168 1.95 -9.86 6.76
CA LYS A 168 1.35 -8.66 7.38
C LYS A 168 1.46 -8.63 8.91
N GLY A 169 1.93 -9.72 9.53
CA GLY A 169 2.32 -9.78 10.92
C GLY A 169 1.18 -9.67 11.95
N PHE A 170 -0.08 -9.94 11.56
CA PHE A 170 -1.21 -9.89 12.50
C PHE A 170 -1.09 -10.90 13.64
N ASP A 171 -0.38 -12.01 13.45
CA ASP A 171 -0.08 -12.97 14.51
C ASP A 171 0.79 -12.35 15.63
N THR A 172 1.75 -11.51 15.31
CA THR A 172 2.54 -10.79 16.32
C THR A 172 1.68 -9.73 17.03
N ALA A 173 0.82 -9.00 16.30
CA ALA A 173 -0.12 -8.05 16.88
C ALA A 173 -1.09 -8.72 17.87
N ILE A 174 -1.64 -9.90 17.52
CA ILE A 174 -2.51 -10.70 18.40
C ILE A 174 -1.76 -11.12 19.68
N ARG A 175 -0.52 -11.60 19.56
CA ARG A 175 0.31 -11.97 20.73
C ARG A 175 0.62 -10.78 21.62
N ALA A 176 0.88 -9.61 21.04
CA ALA A 176 1.10 -8.37 21.79
C ALA A 176 -0.18 -7.94 22.52
N ALA A 177 -1.33 -7.94 21.83
CA ALA A 177 -2.61 -7.62 22.45
C ALA A 177 -2.99 -8.56 23.59
N ALA A 178 -2.73 -9.87 23.44
CA ALA A 178 -2.94 -10.85 24.53
C ALA A 178 -2.10 -10.55 25.78
N ARG A 179 -0.86 -10.08 25.60
CA ARG A 179 -0.01 -9.68 26.75
C ARG A 179 -0.52 -8.37 27.39
N LEU A 180 -0.88 -7.40 26.57
CA LEU A 180 -1.34 -6.08 27.06
C LEU A 180 -2.68 -6.17 27.78
N ARG A 181 -3.57 -7.08 27.42
CA ARG A 181 -4.85 -7.29 28.09
C ARG A 181 -4.74 -7.46 29.60
N LEU A 182 -3.63 -8.03 30.08
CA LEU A 182 -3.42 -8.27 31.51
C LEU A 182 -3.32 -6.98 32.33
N THR A 183 -2.92 -5.88 31.69
CA THR A 183 -2.77 -4.56 32.32
C THR A 183 -3.72 -3.51 31.75
N ARG A 184 -4.37 -3.81 30.60
CA ARG A 184 -5.28 -2.92 29.86
C ARG A 184 -6.56 -3.67 29.51
N PRO A 185 -7.55 -3.70 30.43
CA PRO A 185 -8.80 -4.45 30.23
C PRO A 185 -9.65 -3.89 29.08
N ASP A 186 -9.51 -2.59 28.76
CA ASP A 186 -10.27 -1.90 27.71
C ASP A 186 -9.57 -1.93 26.34
N LEU A 187 -8.42 -2.61 26.23
CA LEU A 187 -7.73 -2.78 24.95
C LEU A 187 -8.55 -3.63 23.97
N LEU A 188 -8.64 -3.18 22.74
CA LEU A 188 -9.25 -3.91 21.62
C LEU A 188 -8.39 -3.83 20.37
N LEU A 189 -7.91 -4.98 19.89
CA LEU A 189 -7.30 -5.11 18.57
C LEU A 189 -8.40 -5.40 17.54
N VAL A 190 -8.65 -4.45 16.67
CA VAL A 190 -9.60 -4.60 15.54
C VAL A 190 -8.83 -5.02 14.30
N ILE A 191 -9.18 -6.14 13.70
CA ILE A 191 -8.56 -6.62 12.46
C ILE A 191 -9.60 -6.63 11.34
N ALA A 192 -9.38 -5.80 10.32
CA ALA A 192 -10.22 -5.72 9.14
C ALA A 192 -9.50 -6.26 7.90
N GLY A 193 -10.26 -6.86 7.00
CA GLY A 193 -9.78 -7.47 5.78
C GLY A 193 -10.10 -8.95 5.67
N ALA A 194 -9.67 -9.55 4.55
CA ALA A 194 -9.86 -10.97 4.27
C ALA A 194 -8.58 -11.59 3.70
N GLY A 195 -8.42 -12.89 3.82
CA GLY A 195 -7.28 -13.59 3.27
C GLY A 195 -7.12 -15.01 3.82
N ARG A 196 -6.19 -15.74 3.22
CA ARG A 196 -5.96 -17.17 3.51
C ARG A 196 -5.47 -17.46 4.94
N ASP A 197 -5.05 -16.43 5.67
CA ASP A 197 -4.50 -16.56 7.02
C ASP A 197 -5.57 -16.38 8.12
N ARG A 198 -6.80 -16.04 7.75
CA ARG A 198 -7.88 -15.69 8.68
C ARG A 198 -8.11 -16.77 9.74
N ASP A 199 -8.35 -18.01 9.33
CA ASP A 199 -8.66 -19.10 10.25
C ASP A 199 -7.52 -19.38 11.25
N ARG A 200 -6.27 -19.22 10.81
CA ARG A 200 -5.10 -19.36 11.69
C ARG A 200 -5.06 -18.24 12.73
N LEU A 201 -5.34 -17.00 12.32
CA LEU A 201 -5.35 -15.84 13.20
C LEU A 201 -6.50 -15.89 14.21
N GLU A 202 -7.69 -16.34 13.82
CA GLU A 202 -8.84 -16.51 14.71
C GLU A 202 -8.56 -17.60 15.76
N ARG A 203 -7.98 -18.75 15.35
CA ARG A 203 -7.56 -19.79 16.31
C ARG A 203 -6.52 -19.24 17.29
N LEU A 204 -5.51 -18.52 16.79
CA LEU A 204 -4.47 -17.92 17.64
C LEU A 204 -5.06 -16.94 18.66
N ALA A 205 -6.01 -16.10 18.24
CA ALA A 205 -6.68 -15.15 19.13
C ALA A 205 -7.46 -15.90 20.24
N THR A 206 -8.17 -16.98 19.87
CA THR A 206 -8.90 -17.81 20.83
C THR A 206 -7.97 -18.53 21.79
N GLU A 207 -6.91 -19.16 21.31
CA GLU A 207 -5.91 -19.88 22.12
C GLU A 207 -5.23 -18.98 23.16
N LEU A 208 -4.99 -17.71 22.80
CA LEU A 208 -4.36 -16.74 23.67
C LEU A 208 -5.36 -15.91 24.49
N ASP A 209 -6.66 -16.13 24.30
CA ASP A 209 -7.72 -15.29 24.86
C ASP A 209 -7.45 -13.79 24.62
N ALA A 210 -7.00 -13.46 23.41
CA ALA A 210 -6.60 -12.12 23.02
C ALA A 210 -7.83 -11.23 22.76
N PRO A 211 -7.80 -9.94 23.12
CA PRO A 211 -8.91 -9.01 22.91
C PRO A 211 -8.98 -8.57 21.43
N VAL A 212 -9.43 -9.46 20.57
CA VAL A 212 -9.44 -9.26 19.12
C VAL A 212 -10.86 -9.29 18.56
N ARG A 213 -11.14 -8.36 17.66
CA ARG A 213 -12.35 -8.34 16.82
C ARG A 213 -12.00 -8.41 15.35
N PHE A 214 -12.50 -9.42 14.65
CA PHE A 214 -12.35 -9.56 13.21
C PHE A 214 -13.59 -9.02 12.49
N LEU A 215 -13.43 -7.94 11.70
CA LEU A 215 -14.53 -7.31 10.96
C LEU A 215 -14.76 -7.96 9.57
N GLY A 216 -13.79 -8.71 9.05
CA GLY A 216 -13.85 -9.17 7.67
C GLY A 216 -13.59 -8.03 6.68
N ARG A 217 -14.12 -8.12 5.46
CA ARG A 217 -14.03 -7.04 4.46
C ARG A 217 -14.91 -5.88 4.88
N VAL A 218 -14.35 -4.70 4.86
CA VAL A 218 -15.05 -3.44 5.10
C VAL A 218 -15.21 -2.73 3.75
N PRO A 219 -16.41 -2.20 3.42
CA PRO A 219 -16.64 -1.43 2.22
C PRO A 219 -15.74 -0.19 2.14
N ASN A 220 -15.39 0.24 0.92
CA ASN A 220 -14.48 1.37 0.72
C ASN A 220 -15.03 2.71 1.26
N GLU A 221 -16.35 2.86 1.31
CA GLU A 221 -17.06 3.99 1.88
C GLU A 221 -16.92 4.09 3.40
N ASP A 222 -16.76 2.95 4.07
CA ASP A 222 -16.67 2.87 5.54
C ASP A 222 -15.21 2.96 6.05
N LEU A 223 -14.20 2.84 5.16
CA LEU A 223 -12.79 2.85 5.55
C LEU A 223 -12.38 4.12 6.31
N PRO A 224 -12.76 5.35 5.89
CA PRO A 224 -12.39 6.55 6.64
C PRO A 224 -12.91 6.52 8.08
N SER A 225 -14.17 6.11 8.28
CA SER A 225 -14.78 5.96 9.61
C SER A 225 -14.06 4.89 10.45
N LEU A 226 -13.66 3.78 9.82
CA LEU A 226 -12.91 2.74 10.51
C LEU A 226 -11.54 3.22 10.98
N TYR A 227 -10.77 3.93 10.14
CA TYR A 227 -9.50 4.52 10.56
C TYR A 227 -9.69 5.50 11.71
N GLY A 228 -10.70 6.37 11.62
CA GLY A 228 -11.01 7.36 12.66
C GLY A 228 -11.44 6.76 14.01
N CYS A 229 -11.84 5.47 14.07
CA CYS A 229 -12.10 4.76 15.33
C CYS A 229 -10.83 4.46 16.13
N ALA A 230 -9.68 4.38 15.47
CA ALA A 230 -8.45 3.88 16.05
C ALA A 230 -7.70 4.94 16.89
N ASP A 231 -6.96 4.46 17.88
CA ASP A 231 -5.94 5.22 18.61
C ASP A 231 -4.56 4.99 17.99
N ILE A 232 -4.32 3.77 17.47
CA ILE A 232 -3.10 3.36 16.78
C ILE A 232 -3.51 2.54 15.56
N PHE A 233 -2.84 2.76 14.42
CA PHE A 233 -2.89 1.85 13.29
C PHE A 233 -1.66 0.93 13.28
N THR A 234 -1.84 -0.36 12.96
CA THR A 234 -0.71 -1.29 12.90
C THR A 234 -0.76 -2.23 11.71
N MET A 235 0.38 -2.44 11.09
CA MET A 235 0.64 -3.52 10.15
C MET A 235 2.11 -3.92 10.26
N LEU A 236 2.39 -5.03 10.95
CA LEU A 236 3.73 -5.50 11.28
C LEU A 236 4.33 -6.29 10.11
N CYS A 237 4.48 -5.61 8.98
CA CYS A 237 5.04 -6.21 7.78
C CYS A 237 6.42 -6.79 8.05
N ARG A 238 6.68 -8.00 7.52
CA ARG A 238 7.95 -8.70 7.66
C ARG A 238 8.42 -9.29 6.33
N ASN A 239 9.72 -9.38 6.19
CA ASN A 239 10.34 -10.01 5.05
C ASN A 239 10.21 -11.53 5.15
N ARG A 240 9.86 -12.20 4.05
CA ARG A 240 9.75 -13.65 3.98
C ARG A 240 10.55 -14.20 2.79
N TRP A 241 10.92 -15.47 2.90
CA TRP A 241 11.64 -16.18 1.84
C TRP A 241 12.89 -15.45 1.35
N GLY A 242 13.72 -14.98 2.31
CA GLY A 242 14.95 -14.26 1.97
C GLY A 242 14.72 -12.94 1.23
N GLY A 243 13.60 -12.27 1.53
CA GLY A 243 13.26 -10.98 0.92
C GLY A 243 12.55 -11.08 -0.43
N LEU A 244 12.08 -12.26 -0.85
CA LEU A 244 11.25 -12.40 -2.05
C LEU A 244 9.82 -11.87 -1.83
N GLU A 245 9.33 -11.93 -0.59
CA GLU A 245 8.01 -11.40 -0.22
C GLU A 245 8.21 -10.27 0.79
N GLN A 246 8.01 -9.04 0.34
CA GLN A 246 8.12 -7.81 1.12
C GLN A 246 6.90 -6.90 0.88
N GLU A 247 6.78 -5.83 1.66
CA GLU A 247 5.78 -4.80 1.42
C GLU A 247 6.24 -3.85 0.31
N GLY A 248 5.35 -3.55 -0.66
CA GLY A 248 5.67 -2.62 -1.74
C GLY A 248 5.78 -1.17 -1.25
N PHE A 249 4.73 -0.71 -0.56
CA PHE A 249 4.67 0.63 0.05
C PHE A 249 3.74 0.64 1.28
N GLY A 250 2.52 0.10 1.14
CA GLY A 250 1.54 0.06 2.23
C GLY A 250 0.63 1.30 2.28
N ILE A 251 -0.21 1.47 1.25
CA ILE A 251 -1.18 2.58 1.15
C ILE A 251 -2.01 2.77 2.43
N VAL A 252 -2.33 1.69 3.15
CA VAL A 252 -3.10 1.71 4.40
C VAL A 252 -2.44 2.54 5.51
N PHE A 253 -1.10 2.67 5.50
CA PHE A 253 -0.40 3.59 6.41
C PHE A 253 -0.70 5.05 6.07
N VAL A 254 -0.73 5.38 4.78
CA VAL A 254 -1.00 6.75 4.32
C VAL A 254 -2.47 7.11 4.54
N GLU A 255 -3.39 6.16 4.38
CA GLU A 255 -4.81 6.34 4.72
C GLU A 255 -5.00 6.59 6.23
N ALA A 256 -4.36 5.79 7.09
CA ALA A 256 -4.36 6.00 8.54
C ALA A 256 -3.73 7.36 8.91
N ALA A 257 -2.59 7.70 8.31
CA ALA A 257 -1.92 8.98 8.49
C ALA A 257 -2.83 10.15 8.10
N SER A 258 -3.53 10.03 6.98
CA SER A 258 -4.48 11.02 6.50
C SER A 258 -5.66 11.23 7.47
N CYS A 259 -6.06 10.19 8.20
CA CYS A 259 -7.04 10.27 9.29
C CYS A 259 -6.43 10.77 10.64
N GLY A 260 -5.17 11.14 10.66
CA GLY A 260 -4.50 11.62 11.88
C GLY A 260 -4.18 10.52 12.90
N VAL A 261 -4.07 9.26 12.47
CA VAL A 261 -3.81 8.11 13.33
C VAL A 261 -2.33 7.73 13.24
N PRO A 262 -1.58 7.74 14.36
CA PRO A 262 -0.17 7.32 14.37
C PRO A 262 -0.04 5.83 14.11
N GLN A 263 1.10 5.42 13.53
CA GLN A 263 1.29 4.06 13.06
C GLN A 263 2.35 3.29 13.85
N VAL A 264 2.16 1.96 13.96
CA VAL A 264 3.21 1.02 14.33
C VAL A 264 3.42 0.06 13.17
N ALA A 265 4.55 0.19 12.50
CA ALA A 265 4.88 -0.53 11.28
C ALA A 265 6.02 -1.53 11.49
N GLY A 266 6.00 -2.66 10.80
CA GLY A 266 7.17 -3.52 10.70
C GLY A 266 8.09 -3.07 9.57
N ASP A 267 9.40 -3.14 9.77
CA ASP A 267 10.41 -2.79 8.77
C ASP A 267 10.49 -3.86 7.68
N SER A 268 9.76 -3.63 6.59
CA SER A 268 9.72 -4.53 5.44
C SER A 268 9.47 -3.75 4.14
N GLY A 269 10.43 -3.78 3.24
CA GLY A 269 10.34 -3.12 1.95
C GLY A 269 9.99 -1.64 2.08
N GLY A 270 8.94 -1.18 1.39
CA GLY A 270 8.49 0.21 1.42
C GLY A 270 7.64 0.61 2.63
N ALA A 271 7.36 -0.29 3.59
CA ALA A 271 6.56 0.06 4.78
C ALA A 271 7.22 1.17 5.62
N ALA A 272 8.55 1.12 5.78
CA ALA A 272 9.32 2.16 6.46
C ALA A 272 9.36 3.50 5.72
N GLU A 273 9.01 3.53 4.43
CA GLU A 273 8.91 4.78 3.67
C GLU A 273 7.57 5.50 3.94
N ALA A 274 6.52 4.74 4.21
CA ALA A 274 5.20 5.28 4.52
C ALA A 274 5.12 5.86 5.94
N VAL A 275 5.96 5.36 6.89
CA VAL A 275 5.97 5.79 8.30
C VAL A 275 7.33 6.39 8.64
N ALA A 276 7.37 7.66 9.04
CA ALA A 276 8.58 8.31 9.55
C ALA A 276 8.78 7.93 11.03
N ASP A 277 9.80 7.08 11.28
CA ASP A 277 10.10 6.56 12.62
C ASP A 277 10.38 7.67 13.63
N GLY A 278 9.74 7.58 14.79
CA GLY A 278 9.83 8.59 15.86
C GLY A 278 9.10 9.91 15.57
N GLU A 279 8.58 10.11 14.36
CA GLU A 279 7.90 11.36 13.96
C GLU A 279 6.41 11.15 13.72
N THR A 280 6.04 10.20 12.86
CA THR A 280 4.64 9.90 12.52
C THR A 280 4.17 8.58 13.10
N GLY A 281 5.07 7.81 13.67
CA GLY A 281 4.81 6.51 14.27
C GLY A 281 6.09 5.83 14.73
N VAL A 282 6.04 4.53 14.91
CA VAL A 282 7.16 3.67 15.31
C VAL A 282 7.39 2.60 14.26
N VAL A 283 8.63 2.45 13.78
CA VAL A 283 9.03 1.38 12.87
C VAL A 283 9.82 0.33 13.65
N ILE A 284 9.32 -0.90 13.67
CA ILE A 284 9.91 -2.02 14.40
C ILE A 284 10.81 -2.81 13.46
N SER A 285 12.10 -2.83 13.75
CA SER A 285 13.12 -3.53 12.96
C SER A 285 12.98 -5.06 12.98
N ASP A 286 12.52 -5.62 14.12
CA ASP A 286 12.16 -7.03 14.24
C ASP A 286 10.67 -7.18 14.56
N PRO A 287 9.79 -7.17 13.54
CA PRO A 287 8.34 -7.23 13.72
C PRO A 287 7.83 -8.61 14.17
N GLU A 288 8.69 -9.61 14.30
CA GLU A 288 8.36 -10.90 14.91
C GLU A 288 8.62 -10.93 16.41
N ASN A 289 9.38 -9.97 16.94
CA ASN A 289 9.62 -9.81 18.36
C ASN A 289 8.39 -9.20 19.05
N VAL A 290 7.62 -10.04 19.73
CA VAL A 290 6.39 -9.64 20.43
C VAL A 290 6.65 -8.55 21.47
N GLN A 291 7.82 -8.57 22.17
CA GLN A 291 8.11 -7.57 23.20
C GLN A 291 8.30 -6.18 22.58
N SER A 292 9.03 -6.07 21.47
CA SER A 292 9.18 -4.78 20.76
C SER A 292 7.83 -4.20 20.31
N VAL A 293 6.88 -5.07 19.90
CA VAL A 293 5.52 -4.64 19.54
C VAL A 293 4.73 -4.18 20.78
N VAL A 294 4.83 -4.91 21.90
CA VAL A 294 4.23 -4.51 23.19
C VAL A 294 4.76 -3.14 23.61
N ASP A 295 6.08 -2.95 23.57
CA ASP A 295 6.72 -1.69 23.96
C ASP A 295 6.24 -0.51 23.09
N ALA A 296 6.14 -0.71 21.76
CA ALA A 296 5.66 0.32 20.84
C ALA A 296 4.18 0.67 21.06
N PHE A 297 3.33 -0.33 21.28
CA PHE A 297 1.92 -0.08 21.61
C PHE A 297 1.79 0.62 22.97
N THR A 298 2.51 0.18 23.98
CA THR A 298 2.53 0.79 25.32
C THR A 298 2.96 2.25 25.25
N LEU A 299 4.05 2.54 24.53
CA LEU A 299 4.57 3.90 24.35
C LEU A 299 3.47 4.86 23.85
N LEU A 300 2.72 4.44 22.84
CA LEU A 300 1.67 5.28 22.25
C LEU A 300 0.38 5.28 23.05
N LEU A 301 0.05 4.22 23.79
CA LEU A 301 -1.16 4.16 24.63
C LEU A 301 -0.97 4.88 25.97
N ASP A 302 0.23 4.97 26.50
CA ASP A 302 0.52 5.64 27.78
C ASP A 302 0.71 7.16 27.63
N ASP A 303 1.07 7.66 26.44
CA ASP A 303 1.33 9.09 26.21
C ASP A 303 0.36 9.67 25.16
N ASP A 304 -0.79 10.16 25.64
CA ASP A 304 -1.82 10.81 24.80
C ASP A 304 -1.26 12.01 24.03
N ALA A 305 -0.34 12.77 24.67
CA ALA A 305 0.26 13.93 24.03
C ALA A 305 1.23 13.53 22.89
N LEU A 306 2.01 12.48 23.09
CA LEU A 306 2.86 11.91 22.03
C LEU A 306 1.99 11.38 20.89
N ARG A 307 0.97 10.59 21.22
CA ARG A 307 0.04 10.02 20.25
C ARG A 307 -0.64 11.09 19.40
N ALA A 308 -1.13 12.15 20.04
CA ALA A 308 -1.74 13.30 19.34
C ALA A 308 -0.73 14.02 18.43
N ARG A 309 0.48 14.30 18.92
CA ARG A 309 1.54 14.93 18.11
C ARG A 309 1.95 14.09 16.91
N MET A 310 2.11 12.79 17.08
CA MET A 310 2.44 11.88 15.97
C MET A 310 1.29 11.81 14.96
N GLY A 311 0.04 11.76 15.42
CA GLY A 311 -1.14 11.79 14.54
C GLY A 311 -1.22 13.08 13.72
N GLU A 312 -0.99 14.24 14.33
CA GLU A 312 -0.96 15.53 13.62
C GLU A 312 0.15 15.57 12.56
N ARG A 313 1.37 15.11 12.92
CA ARG A 313 2.49 15.03 11.98
C ARG A 313 2.22 14.04 10.83
N SER A 314 1.58 12.91 11.14
CA SER A 314 1.13 11.93 10.15
C SER A 314 0.18 12.56 9.15
N ARG A 315 -0.83 13.28 9.61
CA ARG A 315 -1.78 14.00 8.76
C ARG A 315 -1.09 15.02 7.89
N ARG A 316 -0.22 15.85 8.47
CA ARG A 316 0.53 16.86 7.71
C ARG A 316 1.36 16.23 6.61
N ARG A 317 2.11 15.18 6.93
CA ARG A 317 2.91 14.44 5.94
C ARG A 317 2.04 13.83 4.83
N ALA A 318 0.88 13.28 5.18
CA ALA A 318 -0.06 12.74 4.19
C ALA A 318 -0.53 13.82 3.20
N LEU A 319 -0.80 15.03 3.67
CA LEU A 319 -1.19 16.18 2.83
C LEU A 319 -0.03 16.69 1.96
N ASP A 320 1.16 16.81 2.55
CA ASP A 320 2.29 17.47 1.89
C ASP A 320 3.01 16.55 0.90
N GLU A 321 3.01 15.22 1.13
CA GLU A 321 3.80 14.27 0.35
C GLU A 321 2.97 13.25 -0.43
N PHE A 322 1.76 12.89 0.05
CA PHE A 322 0.99 11.76 -0.47
C PHE A 322 -0.41 12.11 -0.99
N ALA A 323 -0.85 13.37 -0.91
CA ALA A 323 -2.11 13.76 -1.52
C ALA A 323 -2.08 13.56 -3.04
N TYR A 324 -3.18 13.11 -3.64
CA TYR A 324 -3.23 12.81 -5.08
C TYR A 324 -2.82 13.99 -5.96
N ASP A 325 -3.19 15.21 -5.59
CA ASP A 325 -2.84 16.41 -6.37
C ASP A 325 -1.32 16.73 -6.32
N VAL A 326 -0.66 16.43 -5.19
CA VAL A 326 0.81 16.55 -5.03
C VAL A 326 1.51 15.51 -5.90
N LEU A 327 1.04 14.27 -5.84
CA LEU A 327 1.64 13.17 -6.61
C LEU A 327 1.34 13.28 -8.11
N ALA A 328 0.16 13.78 -8.50
CA ALA A 328 -0.17 14.03 -9.89
C ALA A 328 0.76 15.08 -10.51
N ARG A 329 1.07 16.17 -9.79
CA ARG A 329 2.08 17.16 -10.23
C ARG A 329 3.45 16.53 -10.39
N ARG A 330 3.92 15.78 -9.37
CA ARG A 330 5.21 15.07 -9.45
C ARG A 330 5.28 14.10 -10.63
N LEU A 331 4.18 13.38 -10.90
CA LEU A 331 4.08 12.48 -12.06
C LEU A 331 4.09 13.27 -13.38
N GLY A 332 3.33 14.37 -13.47
CA GLY A 332 3.29 15.23 -14.65
C GLY A 332 4.66 15.81 -15.00
N ASP A 333 5.39 16.34 -14.00
CA ASP A 333 6.78 16.80 -14.17
C ASP A 333 7.70 15.66 -14.64
N ALA A 334 7.56 14.48 -14.03
CA ALA A 334 8.33 13.31 -14.43
C ALA A 334 8.06 12.88 -15.88
N LEU A 335 6.83 13.01 -16.35
CA LEU A 335 6.43 12.67 -17.72
C LEU A 335 6.73 13.79 -18.73
N GLY A 336 7.02 15.01 -18.28
CA GLY A 336 7.22 16.20 -19.13
C GLY A 336 5.89 16.72 -19.69
N VAL A 337 4.81 16.64 -18.90
CA VAL A 337 3.47 17.10 -19.32
C VAL A 337 3.31 18.61 -19.20
N TYR A 338 4.13 19.25 -18.36
CA TYR A 338 4.05 20.68 -18.05
C TYR A 338 5.18 21.51 -18.71
N ASP A 339 6.04 20.87 -19.54
CA ASP A 339 7.12 21.50 -20.29
C ASP A 339 6.61 22.04 -21.69
#